data_017bf19967463cbe62cab19bd665a360
#
_entry.id   017bf19967463cbe62cab19bd665a360
#
_cell.length_a   1.000
_cell.length_b   1.000
_cell.length_c   1.000
_cell.angle_alpha   90.00
_cell.angle_beta   90.00
_cell.angle_gamma   90.00
#
_symmetry.space_group_name_H-M   'P 1'
#
loop_
_entity.id
_entity.type
_entity.pdbx_description
1 polymer ?
#
loop_
_entity_poly.entity_id
_entity_poly.type
_entity_poly.pdbx_seq_one_letter_code
_entity_poly.pdbx_strand_id
1 'polypeptide(L)'
;PEICKRLLKLAKENRLKIILDNAGDHDDPSSWEKAFEQEFKNVSDEPEFIQRGNFSGLNHSKVFILLKNNKAFKVLSGSTNFSTNGLYINSNHAIIFTSNGVAQLYSDVFDASFGEENMSSFKGSDFSTTDFIFDQASLPGISISFAPHPKADAERIFDRISNRINGAETDLLFAIMKDTSTSSILDAVQNKVKTSDVFTYGITDVISKNNTDYTVFLYKPNSKRGLRVAARGITNVLPKPFGKVAAIDGYAIHHKFVVVDFKGKNPVVYCGSSNLAFGPEQKNGDNLLEIHDRDVVTAFAIEALRLVDHFHWRNRELTQDELNLDDLNNPATAWYNAWFIPGDLRSLQRELYISAAQS
;
A
#
# COMPACT_ATOMS: atom_id res chain seq x y z
N PRO A 1 -11.54 -16.50 -11.10
CA PRO A 1 -12.08 -15.53 -10.15
C PRO A 1 -13.30 -14.81 -10.69
N GLU A 2 -14.21 -14.38 -9.83
CA GLU A 2 -15.44 -13.69 -10.22
C GLU A 2 -15.16 -12.41 -11.02
N ILE A 3 -14.10 -11.70 -10.69
CA ILE A 3 -13.67 -10.50 -11.40
C ILE A 3 -13.35 -10.78 -12.88
N CYS A 4 -12.64 -11.87 -13.18
CA CYS A 4 -12.33 -12.26 -14.56
C CYS A 4 -13.59 -12.53 -15.38
N LYS A 5 -14.59 -13.20 -14.79
CA LYS A 5 -15.89 -13.46 -15.45
C LYS A 5 -16.62 -12.16 -15.79
N ARG A 6 -16.58 -11.18 -14.88
CA ARG A 6 -17.20 -9.86 -15.12
C ARG A 6 -16.46 -9.07 -16.18
N LEU A 7 -15.13 -9.12 -16.20
CA LEU A 7 -14.32 -8.48 -17.23
C LEU A 7 -14.56 -9.11 -18.61
N LEU A 8 -14.61 -10.45 -18.70
CA LEU A 8 -14.94 -11.15 -19.96
C LEU A 8 -16.37 -10.83 -20.45
N LYS A 9 -17.32 -10.64 -19.52
CA LYS A 9 -18.66 -10.17 -19.91
C LYS A 9 -18.61 -8.77 -20.53
N LEU A 10 -17.85 -7.84 -19.96
CA LEU A 10 -17.66 -6.51 -20.51
C LEU A 10 -16.90 -6.56 -21.86
N ALA A 11 -15.91 -7.45 -21.99
CA ALA A 11 -15.20 -7.68 -23.24
C ALA A 11 -16.17 -8.13 -24.37
N LYS A 12 -17.06 -9.08 -24.06
CA LYS A 12 -18.11 -9.55 -25.00
C LYS A 12 -19.07 -8.41 -25.43
N GLU A 13 -19.24 -7.41 -24.60
CA GLU A 13 -20.07 -6.23 -24.88
C GLU A 13 -19.24 -5.11 -25.55
N ASN A 14 -17.98 -5.35 -25.89
CA ASN A 14 -17.00 -4.38 -26.44
C ASN A 14 -16.87 -3.11 -25.57
N ARG A 15 -16.93 -3.28 -24.24
CA ARG A 15 -16.93 -2.23 -23.22
C ARG A 15 -15.71 -2.24 -22.33
N LEU A 16 -14.67 -3.00 -22.68
CA LEU A 16 -13.45 -3.13 -21.91
C LEU A 16 -12.23 -2.94 -22.81
N LYS A 17 -11.40 -1.96 -22.47
CA LYS A 17 -9.99 -1.91 -22.88
C LYS A 17 -9.11 -2.29 -21.69
N ILE A 18 -8.07 -3.07 -21.92
CA ILE A 18 -7.21 -3.55 -20.84
C ILE A 18 -5.75 -3.69 -21.29
N ILE A 19 -4.84 -3.31 -20.41
CA ILE A 19 -3.42 -3.60 -20.51
C ILE A 19 -3.07 -4.61 -19.41
N LEU A 20 -2.44 -5.72 -19.78
CA LEU A 20 -1.92 -6.72 -18.86
C LEU A 20 -0.40 -6.76 -18.95
N ASP A 21 0.25 -6.92 -17.81
CA ASP A 21 1.70 -7.06 -17.73
C ASP A 21 2.20 -8.27 -18.54
N ASN A 22 3.34 -8.13 -19.21
CA ASN A 22 4.03 -9.20 -19.92
C ASN A 22 5.49 -9.35 -19.48
N ALA A 23 5.87 -8.81 -18.32
CA ALA A 23 7.22 -8.90 -17.80
C ALA A 23 7.44 -10.18 -16.96
N GLY A 24 8.57 -10.84 -17.12
CA GLY A 24 8.96 -11.99 -16.31
C GLY A 24 7.93 -13.13 -16.34
N ASP A 25 7.51 -13.61 -15.18
CA ASP A 25 6.57 -14.73 -15.04
C ASP A 25 5.19 -14.45 -15.68
N HIS A 26 4.82 -13.18 -15.88
CA HIS A 26 3.58 -12.78 -16.56
C HIS A 26 3.59 -13.10 -18.06
N ASP A 27 4.78 -13.29 -18.68
CA ASP A 27 4.91 -13.69 -20.08
C ASP A 27 5.04 -15.21 -20.28
N ASP A 28 5.10 -15.99 -19.20
CA ASP A 28 5.13 -17.46 -19.30
C ASP A 28 3.89 -17.98 -20.05
N PRO A 29 4.04 -18.99 -20.94
CA PRO A 29 2.91 -19.59 -21.66
C PRO A 29 1.77 -20.09 -20.77
N SER A 30 2.05 -20.46 -19.52
CA SER A 30 1.09 -20.93 -18.53
C SER A 30 0.57 -19.83 -17.63
N SER A 31 0.94 -18.56 -17.86
CA SER A 31 0.50 -17.44 -17.03
C SER A 31 -1.00 -17.21 -17.13
N TRP A 32 -1.58 -16.71 -16.05
CA TRP A 32 -3.00 -16.35 -16.01
C TRP A 32 -3.33 -15.20 -16.96
N GLU A 33 -2.38 -14.32 -17.22
CA GLU A 33 -2.50 -13.20 -18.15
C GLU A 33 -2.68 -13.71 -19.59
N LYS A 34 -1.89 -14.69 -20.02
CA LYS A 34 -2.05 -15.30 -21.35
C LYS A 34 -3.36 -16.07 -21.49
N ALA A 35 -3.75 -16.81 -20.45
CA ALA A 35 -5.03 -17.49 -20.44
C ALA A 35 -6.21 -16.49 -20.53
N PHE A 36 -6.14 -15.39 -19.81
CA PHE A 36 -7.17 -14.34 -19.85
C PHE A 36 -7.20 -13.63 -21.22
N GLU A 37 -6.03 -13.32 -21.79
CA GLU A 37 -5.92 -12.73 -23.13
C GLU A 37 -6.58 -13.60 -24.20
N GLN A 38 -6.32 -14.90 -24.15
CA GLN A 38 -6.94 -15.85 -25.09
C GLN A 38 -8.46 -15.87 -24.94
N GLU A 39 -8.98 -15.94 -23.72
CA GLU A 39 -10.41 -15.90 -23.49
C GLU A 39 -11.04 -14.56 -23.88
N PHE A 40 -10.34 -13.45 -23.65
CA PHE A 40 -10.80 -12.13 -24.11
C PHE A 40 -10.98 -12.09 -25.64
N LYS A 41 -9.95 -12.52 -26.37
CA LYS A 41 -9.96 -12.56 -27.85
C LYS A 41 -11.01 -13.53 -28.41
N ASN A 42 -11.38 -14.56 -27.67
CA ASN A 42 -12.43 -15.49 -28.07
C ASN A 42 -13.85 -14.91 -27.90
N VAL A 43 -14.07 -13.96 -27.02
CA VAL A 43 -15.40 -13.45 -26.68
C VAL A 43 -15.67 -12.04 -27.20
N SER A 44 -14.64 -11.25 -27.47
CA SER A 44 -14.73 -9.84 -27.94
C SER A 44 -14.68 -9.77 -29.45
N ASP A 45 -15.50 -8.91 -30.04
CA ASP A 45 -15.41 -8.55 -31.47
C ASP A 45 -14.28 -7.56 -31.76
N GLU A 46 -13.67 -6.98 -30.68
CA GLU A 46 -12.57 -6.01 -30.75
C GLU A 46 -11.33 -6.62 -30.04
N PRO A 47 -10.64 -7.59 -30.67
CA PRO A 47 -9.52 -8.29 -30.06
C PRO A 47 -8.32 -7.37 -29.74
N GLU A 48 -8.22 -6.21 -30.38
CA GLU A 48 -7.22 -5.18 -30.13
C GLU A 48 -7.48 -4.38 -28.83
N PHE A 49 -8.62 -4.52 -28.19
CA PHE A 49 -8.91 -3.87 -26.91
C PHE A 49 -8.18 -4.50 -25.73
N ILE A 50 -7.52 -5.64 -25.93
CA ILE A 50 -6.58 -6.18 -24.96
C ILE A 50 -5.14 -6.04 -25.47
N GLN A 51 -4.29 -5.49 -24.62
CA GLN A 51 -2.87 -5.36 -24.89
C GLN A 51 -2.05 -6.05 -23.81
N ARG A 52 -0.96 -6.67 -24.25
CA ARG A 52 0.12 -7.10 -23.37
C ARG A 52 1.24 -6.08 -23.47
N GLY A 53 1.69 -5.56 -22.34
CA GLY A 53 2.73 -4.55 -22.36
C GLY A 53 3.37 -4.34 -20.99
N ASN A 54 4.64 -3.91 -20.99
CA ASN A 54 5.38 -3.55 -19.80
C ASN A 54 6.16 -2.27 -20.01
N PHE A 55 6.59 -1.68 -18.92
CA PHE A 55 7.63 -0.65 -18.89
C PHE A 55 9.02 -1.33 -18.92
N SER A 56 10.08 -0.61 -18.61
CA SER A 56 11.41 -1.26 -18.45
C SER A 56 11.44 -2.23 -17.24
N GLY A 57 10.43 -2.19 -16.39
CA GLY A 57 10.04 -3.14 -15.37
C GLY A 57 8.60 -3.58 -15.56
N LEU A 58 7.86 -3.79 -14.50
CA LEU A 58 6.47 -4.26 -14.52
C LEU A 58 5.48 -3.16 -14.94
N ASN A 59 4.38 -3.54 -15.57
CA ASN A 59 3.16 -2.75 -15.56
C ASN A 59 2.44 -2.99 -14.21
N HIS A 60 2.83 -2.24 -13.19
CA HIS A 60 2.47 -2.53 -11.81
C HIS A 60 1.26 -1.73 -11.30
N SER A 61 0.70 -0.85 -12.09
CA SER A 61 -0.53 -0.11 -11.77
C SER A 61 -1.74 -1.05 -11.61
N LYS A 62 -2.59 -0.77 -10.64
CA LYS A 62 -3.83 -1.49 -10.34
C LYS A 62 -4.97 -0.50 -10.42
N VAL A 63 -5.50 -0.31 -11.63
CA VAL A 63 -6.42 0.79 -11.94
C VAL A 63 -7.65 0.27 -12.67
N PHE A 64 -8.83 0.75 -12.28
CA PHE A 64 -10.04 0.70 -13.06
C PHE A 64 -10.56 2.10 -13.34
N ILE A 65 -10.75 2.45 -14.60
CA ILE A 65 -11.28 3.73 -15.03
C ILE A 65 -12.68 3.50 -15.60
N LEU A 66 -13.66 4.23 -15.10
CA LEU A 66 -15.03 4.14 -15.57
C LEU A 66 -15.34 5.33 -16.46
N LEU A 67 -15.79 5.02 -17.70
CA LEU A 67 -16.21 6.01 -18.68
C LEU A 67 -17.72 5.97 -18.87
N LYS A 68 -18.31 7.13 -19.13
CA LYS A 68 -19.69 7.30 -19.58
C LYS A 68 -19.70 8.25 -20.77
N ASN A 69 -20.24 7.80 -21.90
CA ASN A 69 -20.20 8.58 -23.14
C ASN A 69 -18.78 9.03 -23.51
N ASN A 70 -17.83 8.13 -23.42
CA ASN A 70 -16.39 8.33 -23.68
C ASN A 70 -15.72 9.41 -22.79
N LYS A 71 -16.30 9.75 -21.64
CA LYS A 71 -15.72 10.65 -20.65
C LYS A 71 -15.47 9.91 -19.36
N ALA A 72 -14.25 9.95 -18.85
CA ALA A 72 -13.90 9.36 -17.57
C ALA A 72 -14.56 10.16 -16.44
N PHE A 73 -15.15 9.45 -15.47
CA PHE A 73 -15.86 10.10 -14.34
C PHE A 73 -15.54 9.49 -12.99
N LYS A 74 -14.93 8.31 -12.97
CA LYS A 74 -14.55 7.63 -11.73
C LYS A 74 -13.33 6.74 -11.98
N VAL A 75 -12.42 6.70 -11.01
CA VAL A 75 -11.26 5.81 -11.05
C VAL A 75 -11.04 5.15 -9.71
N LEU A 76 -10.70 3.87 -9.74
CA LEU A 76 -10.18 3.11 -8.60
C LEU A 76 -8.69 2.92 -8.83
N SER A 77 -7.89 3.20 -7.80
CA SER A 77 -6.45 2.96 -7.77
C SER A 77 -6.02 2.47 -6.38
N GLY A 78 -4.78 1.97 -6.24
CA GLY A 78 -4.23 1.53 -4.95
C GLY A 78 -3.23 0.40 -5.09
N SER A 79 -3.05 -0.36 -3.99
CA SER A 79 -2.10 -1.47 -3.93
C SER A 79 -2.70 -2.83 -4.27
N THR A 80 -4.03 -2.93 -4.43
CA THR A 80 -4.76 -4.20 -4.53
C THR A 80 -4.58 -4.86 -5.89
N ASN A 81 -3.88 -5.98 -5.96
CA ASN A 81 -3.89 -6.83 -7.14
C ASN A 81 -5.28 -7.46 -7.33
N PHE A 82 -5.76 -7.51 -8.58
CA PHE A 82 -7.07 -8.10 -8.91
C PHE A 82 -7.00 -9.62 -9.04
N SER A 83 -6.23 -10.24 -8.16
CA SER A 83 -6.08 -11.70 -7.99
C SER A 83 -6.82 -12.17 -6.72
N THR A 84 -6.95 -13.49 -6.57
CA THR A 84 -7.55 -14.08 -5.35
C THR A 84 -6.79 -13.65 -4.10
N ASN A 85 -5.45 -13.72 -4.14
CA ASN A 85 -4.62 -13.31 -3.01
C ASN A 85 -4.77 -11.81 -2.71
N GLY A 86 -4.73 -10.97 -3.74
CA GLY A 86 -4.85 -9.52 -3.57
C GLY A 86 -6.19 -9.07 -3.01
N LEU A 87 -7.28 -9.76 -3.40
CA LEU A 87 -8.65 -9.38 -2.99
C LEU A 87 -9.09 -9.95 -1.65
N TYR A 88 -8.55 -11.14 -1.24
CA TYR A 88 -9.10 -11.89 -0.10
C TYR A 88 -8.08 -12.25 0.97
N ILE A 89 -6.79 -12.15 0.69
CA ILE A 89 -5.73 -12.62 1.61
C ILE A 89 -4.82 -11.50 2.05
N ASN A 90 -4.26 -10.74 1.09
CA ASN A 90 -3.30 -9.69 1.39
C ASN A 90 -3.98 -8.45 2.00
N SER A 91 -3.34 -7.83 2.96
CA SER A 91 -3.72 -6.50 3.42
C SER A 91 -3.35 -5.48 2.35
N ASN A 92 -4.36 -4.83 1.79
CA ASN A 92 -4.25 -3.89 0.67
C ASN A 92 -5.14 -2.67 0.90
N HIS A 93 -4.94 -1.64 0.07
CA HIS A 93 -5.87 -0.53 -0.04
C HIS A 93 -6.33 -0.31 -1.47
N ALA A 94 -7.52 0.24 -1.61
CA ALA A 94 -8.08 0.77 -2.83
C ALA A 94 -8.72 2.12 -2.52
N ILE A 95 -8.49 3.11 -3.38
CA ILE A 95 -9.05 4.45 -3.29
C ILE A 95 -9.90 4.67 -4.54
N ILE A 96 -11.11 5.16 -4.33
CA ILE A 96 -12.02 5.50 -5.41
C ILE A 96 -12.17 7.01 -5.47
N PHE A 97 -11.71 7.62 -6.56
CA PHE A 97 -11.95 9.02 -6.84
C PHE A 97 -13.22 9.17 -7.69
N THR A 98 -14.20 9.88 -7.15
CA THR A 98 -15.39 10.29 -7.89
C THR A 98 -15.19 11.73 -8.36
N SER A 99 -14.20 11.92 -9.22
CA SER A 99 -13.79 13.21 -9.78
C SER A 99 -13.48 13.02 -11.27
N ASN A 100 -14.14 13.81 -12.09
CA ASN A 100 -13.90 13.80 -13.54
C ASN A 100 -12.46 14.17 -13.87
N GLY A 101 -11.87 15.14 -13.18
CA GLY A 101 -10.49 15.57 -13.42
C GLY A 101 -9.46 14.47 -13.12
N VAL A 102 -9.58 13.84 -11.95
CA VAL A 102 -8.70 12.72 -11.61
C VAL A 102 -8.93 11.52 -12.54
N ALA A 103 -10.19 11.17 -12.82
CA ALA A 103 -10.50 10.05 -13.69
C ALA A 103 -10.00 10.29 -15.12
N GLN A 104 -10.10 11.52 -15.63
CA GLN A 104 -9.59 11.88 -16.95
C GLN A 104 -8.07 11.78 -17.00
N LEU A 105 -7.36 12.28 -15.98
CA LEU A 105 -5.90 12.14 -15.88
C LEU A 105 -5.45 10.67 -15.98
N TYR A 106 -6.11 9.77 -15.24
CA TYR A 106 -5.81 8.34 -15.33
C TYR A 106 -6.17 7.75 -16.70
N SER A 107 -7.22 8.25 -17.37
CA SER A 107 -7.57 7.85 -18.74
C SER A 107 -6.51 8.28 -19.74
N ASP A 108 -6.01 9.52 -19.61
CA ASP A 108 -4.97 10.05 -20.49
C ASP A 108 -3.65 9.27 -20.34
N VAL A 109 -3.29 8.90 -19.10
CA VAL A 109 -2.13 8.03 -18.78
C VAL A 109 -2.32 6.63 -19.38
N PHE A 110 -3.53 6.06 -19.27
CA PHE A 110 -3.86 4.78 -19.87
C PHE A 110 -3.72 4.85 -21.40
N ASP A 111 -4.31 5.86 -22.05
CA ASP A 111 -4.26 6.02 -23.49
C ASP A 111 -2.83 6.28 -23.99
N ALA A 112 -2.00 6.99 -23.24
CA ALA A 112 -0.58 7.17 -23.55
C ALA A 112 0.24 5.87 -23.49
N SER A 113 -0.25 4.88 -22.76
CA SER A 113 0.39 3.56 -22.63
C SER A 113 -0.23 2.49 -23.53
N PHE A 114 -1.48 2.71 -23.97
CA PHE A 114 -2.20 1.76 -24.80
C PHE A 114 -1.73 1.85 -26.27
N GLY A 115 -1.46 0.72 -26.89
CA GLY A 115 -0.94 0.65 -28.27
C GLY A 115 0.59 0.48 -28.32
N GLU A 116 1.29 0.55 -27.19
CA GLU A 116 2.74 0.39 -27.11
C GLU A 116 3.12 -0.87 -26.31
N GLU A 117 3.66 -1.90 -26.96
CA GLU A 117 4.12 -3.13 -26.29
C GLU A 117 5.25 -2.84 -25.29
N ASN A 118 6.15 -1.93 -25.65
CA ASN A 118 7.21 -1.44 -24.80
C ASN A 118 6.95 0.05 -24.48
N MET A 119 6.43 0.32 -23.31
CA MET A 119 6.05 1.66 -22.86
C MET A 119 7.27 2.52 -22.47
N SER A 120 8.38 2.37 -23.18
CA SER A 120 9.63 3.10 -22.91
C SER A 120 9.53 4.60 -23.18
N SER A 121 8.67 4.99 -24.12
CA SER A 121 8.39 6.39 -24.45
C SER A 121 7.69 7.15 -23.32
N PHE A 122 7.00 6.43 -22.41
CA PHE A 122 6.35 7.04 -21.26
C PHE A 122 7.34 7.72 -20.33
N LYS A 123 8.53 7.11 -20.14
CA LYS A 123 9.58 7.67 -19.30
C LYS A 123 10.17 8.92 -19.95
N GLY A 124 10.01 10.06 -19.30
CA GLY A 124 10.40 11.38 -19.82
C GLY A 124 9.27 12.15 -20.49
N SER A 125 8.07 11.55 -20.59
CA SER A 125 6.86 12.28 -20.95
C SER A 125 6.42 13.24 -19.83
N ASP A 126 5.50 14.14 -20.15
CA ASP A 126 4.89 15.04 -19.17
C ASP A 126 4.21 14.27 -18.03
N PHE A 127 3.65 13.08 -18.30
CA PHE A 127 3.04 12.25 -17.27
C PHE A 127 4.06 11.74 -16.24
N SER A 128 5.28 11.44 -16.69
CA SER A 128 6.32 10.87 -15.81
C SER A 128 7.19 11.91 -15.11
N THR A 129 7.09 13.19 -15.50
CA THR A 129 7.94 14.28 -14.97
C THR A 129 7.14 15.30 -14.17
N THR A 130 5.81 15.24 -14.21
CA THR A 130 4.91 16.20 -13.54
C THR A 130 4.22 15.57 -12.34
N ASP A 131 4.13 16.33 -11.24
CA ASP A 131 3.22 16.04 -10.13
C ASP A 131 1.89 16.75 -10.42
N PHE A 132 0.80 15.99 -10.56
CA PHE A 132 -0.53 16.52 -10.86
C PHE A 132 -1.23 16.86 -9.54
N ILE A 133 -1.47 18.14 -9.32
CA ILE A 133 -2.03 18.66 -8.07
C ILE A 133 -3.51 18.96 -8.21
N PHE A 134 -4.30 18.43 -7.29
CA PHE A 134 -5.71 18.72 -7.14
C PHE A 134 -5.91 19.36 -5.76
N ASP A 135 -6.29 20.64 -5.76
CA ASP A 135 -6.56 21.40 -4.55
C ASP A 135 -7.90 22.15 -4.68
N GLN A 136 -8.97 21.38 -4.67
CA GLN A 136 -10.34 21.87 -4.74
C GLN A 136 -11.08 21.51 -3.46
N ALA A 137 -12.12 22.23 -3.12
CA ALA A 137 -12.93 21.95 -1.91
C ALA A 137 -13.47 20.50 -1.85
N SER A 138 -13.68 19.88 -3.01
CA SER A 138 -14.10 18.47 -3.15
C SER A 138 -12.95 17.45 -3.18
N LEU A 139 -11.70 17.92 -3.34
CA LEU A 139 -10.47 17.12 -3.42
C LEU A 139 -9.32 17.91 -2.81
N PRO A 140 -9.32 18.13 -1.49
CA PRO A 140 -8.33 18.99 -0.84
C PRO A 140 -6.95 18.30 -0.80
N GLY A 141 -5.92 18.99 -1.33
CA GLY A 141 -4.54 18.63 -1.13
C GLY A 141 -4.16 17.23 -1.63
N ILE A 142 -4.50 16.88 -2.89
CA ILE A 142 -4.09 15.63 -3.51
C ILE A 142 -3.04 15.91 -4.59
N SER A 143 -1.92 15.17 -4.54
CA SER A 143 -0.94 15.14 -5.61
C SER A 143 -0.78 13.70 -6.12
N ILE A 144 -0.67 13.55 -7.45
CA ILE A 144 -0.53 12.26 -8.13
C ILE A 144 0.68 12.34 -9.05
N SER A 145 1.58 11.36 -8.96
CA SER A 145 2.69 11.18 -9.89
C SER A 145 2.67 9.76 -10.48
N PHE A 146 3.16 9.63 -11.71
CA PHE A 146 3.15 8.38 -12.47
C PHE A 146 4.55 7.95 -12.87
N ALA A 147 4.97 6.81 -12.38
CA ALA A 147 6.22 6.14 -12.77
C ALA A 147 6.04 5.32 -14.07
N PRO A 148 7.12 5.02 -14.81
CA PRO A 148 8.53 5.21 -14.45
C PRO A 148 9.03 6.64 -14.64
N HIS A 149 9.68 7.17 -13.63
CA HIS A 149 10.27 8.50 -13.66
C HIS A 149 11.70 8.48 -14.23
N PRO A 150 12.18 9.56 -14.89
CA PRO A 150 13.60 9.84 -15.02
C PRO A 150 14.24 9.89 -13.64
N LYS A 151 15.55 9.60 -13.58
CA LYS A 151 16.27 9.52 -12.29
C LYS A 151 16.12 10.78 -11.43
N ALA A 152 16.26 11.95 -12.04
CA ALA A 152 16.15 13.23 -11.33
C ALA A 152 14.76 13.47 -10.73
N ASP A 153 13.70 13.07 -11.44
CA ASP A 153 12.33 13.20 -10.94
C ASP A 153 12.03 12.21 -9.83
N ALA A 154 12.50 10.97 -9.95
CA ALA A 154 12.43 9.99 -8.86
C ALA A 154 13.18 10.49 -7.61
N GLU A 155 14.40 11.07 -7.75
CA GLU A 155 15.15 11.68 -6.65
C GLU A 155 14.34 12.82 -6.02
N ARG A 156 13.81 13.72 -6.81
CA ARG A 156 13.01 14.87 -6.34
C ARG A 156 11.80 14.41 -5.52
N ILE A 157 11.07 13.40 -5.98
CA ILE A 157 9.87 12.87 -5.30
C ILE A 157 10.27 12.21 -3.98
N PHE A 158 11.29 11.36 -3.99
CA PHE A 158 11.74 10.64 -2.80
C PHE A 158 12.38 11.54 -1.77
N ASP A 159 13.14 12.56 -2.20
CA ASP A 159 13.69 13.58 -1.32
C ASP A 159 12.57 14.37 -0.63
N ARG A 160 11.50 14.74 -1.36
CA ARG A 160 10.35 15.42 -0.78
C ARG A 160 9.70 14.57 0.32
N ILE A 161 9.44 13.30 0.06
CA ILE A 161 8.84 12.37 1.03
C ILE A 161 9.78 12.15 2.22
N SER A 162 11.05 11.92 1.96
CA SER A 162 12.07 11.72 3.01
C SER A 162 12.23 12.95 3.89
N ASN A 163 12.21 14.14 3.30
CA ASN A 163 12.25 15.41 4.04
C ASN A 163 11.01 15.59 4.90
N ARG A 164 9.83 15.20 4.39
CA ARG A 164 8.59 15.25 5.18
C ARG A 164 8.62 14.28 6.37
N ILE A 165 9.16 13.08 6.17
CA ILE A 165 9.36 12.09 7.25
C ILE A 165 10.38 12.59 8.28
N ASN A 166 11.50 13.11 7.83
CA ASN A 166 12.53 13.67 8.72
C ASN A 166 12.02 14.89 9.51
N GLY A 167 11.12 15.67 8.92
CA GLY A 167 10.43 16.79 9.55
C GLY A 167 9.23 16.41 10.42
N ALA A 168 8.90 15.12 10.58
CA ALA A 168 7.78 14.70 11.40
C ALA A 168 7.91 15.16 12.85
N GLU A 169 6.83 15.70 13.41
CA GLU A 169 6.80 16.29 14.75
C GLU A 169 6.05 15.41 15.76
N THR A 170 5.03 14.69 15.32
CA THR A 170 4.12 13.96 16.23
C THR A 170 4.20 12.45 16.07
N ASP A 171 4.09 11.94 14.85
CA ASP A 171 4.00 10.50 14.62
C ASP A 171 4.34 10.10 13.18
N LEU A 172 4.74 8.82 13.04
CA LEU A 172 4.93 8.12 11.77
C LEU A 172 4.24 6.77 11.85
N LEU A 173 3.27 6.54 10.95
CA LEU A 173 2.55 5.27 10.87
C LEU A 173 2.74 4.69 9.47
N PHE A 174 3.00 3.39 9.33
CA PHE A 174 3.27 2.82 8.02
C PHE A 174 2.90 1.34 7.89
N ALA A 175 2.63 0.92 6.66
CA ALA A 175 2.66 -0.48 6.25
C ALA A 175 3.29 -0.56 4.85
N ILE A 176 4.41 -1.26 4.74
CA ILE A 176 5.20 -1.37 3.52
C ILE A 176 5.49 -2.84 3.24
N MET A 177 5.21 -3.29 2.00
CA MET A 177 5.32 -4.69 1.62
C MET A 177 6.73 -5.25 1.78
N LYS A 178 7.74 -4.52 1.36
CA LYS A 178 9.13 -4.99 1.39
C LYS A 178 10.06 -3.98 2.00
N ASP A 179 10.89 -4.48 2.88
CA ASP A 179 12.16 -3.92 3.25
C ASP A 179 13.18 -4.23 2.13
N THR A 180 13.28 -3.39 1.13
CA THR A 180 14.36 -3.52 0.14
C THR A 180 15.48 -2.55 0.48
N SER A 181 16.71 -3.03 0.38
CA SER A 181 17.95 -2.31 0.69
C SER A 181 18.20 -1.00 -0.10
N THR A 182 17.23 -0.57 -0.89
CA THR A 182 17.28 0.64 -1.73
C THR A 182 16.10 1.56 -1.49
N SER A 183 15.38 1.40 -0.38
CA SER A 183 14.23 2.25 -0.05
C SER A 183 14.67 3.44 0.79
N SER A 184 14.87 4.57 0.18
CA SER A 184 15.13 5.84 0.88
C SER A 184 14.00 6.22 1.85
N ILE A 185 12.77 5.78 1.60
CA ILE A 185 11.60 6.06 2.45
C ILE A 185 11.69 5.29 3.78
N LEU A 186 11.99 3.99 3.72
CA LEU A 186 12.15 3.21 4.95
C LEU A 186 13.40 3.63 5.72
N ASP A 187 14.48 4.01 5.01
CA ASP A 187 15.69 4.55 5.62
C ASP A 187 15.41 5.88 6.35
N ALA A 188 14.57 6.76 5.76
CA ALA A 188 14.16 8.00 6.41
C ALA A 188 13.34 7.71 7.68
N VAL A 189 12.40 6.74 7.65
CA VAL A 189 11.65 6.31 8.84
C VAL A 189 12.59 5.80 9.92
N GLN A 190 13.55 4.94 9.57
CA GLN A 190 14.52 4.39 10.52
C GLN A 190 15.43 5.46 11.13
N ASN A 191 15.92 6.39 10.30
CA ASN A 191 16.74 7.50 10.77
C ASN A 191 15.96 8.36 11.75
N LYS A 192 14.70 8.66 11.46
CA LYS A 192 13.84 9.43 12.37
C LYS A 192 13.66 8.74 13.72
N VAL A 193 13.40 7.42 13.72
CA VAL A 193 13.30 6.62 14.96
C VAL A 193 14.58 6.67 15.78
N LYS A 194 15.76 6.64 15.13
CA LYS A 194 17.06 6.66 15.84
C LYS A 194 17.40 8.03 16.41
N THR A 195 16.89 9.10 15.81
CA THR A 195 17.32 10.47 16.11
C THR A 195 16.28 11.31 16.86
N SER A 196 15.07 10.82 17.05
CA SER A 196 13.99 11.56 17.70
C SER A 196 13.09 10.64 18.53
N ASP A 197 12.23 11.24 19.36
CA ASP A 197 11.22 10.55 20.17
C ASP A 197 9.83 10.57 19.49
N VAL A 198 9.77 10.80 18.18
CA VAL A 198 8.53 10.75 17.40
C VAL A 198 7.93 9.35 17.49
N PHE A 199 6.64 9.30 17.84
CA PHE A 199 5.92 8.04 17.91
C PHE A 199 5.91 7.35 16.53
N THR A 200 6.60 6.23 16.41
CA THR A 200 6.70 5.49 15.15
C THR A 200 6.12 4.09 15.32
N TYR A 201 5.16 3.75 14.43
CA TYR A 201 4.41 2.52 14.54
C TYR A 201 4.06 1.97 13.17
N GLY A 202 4.54 0.78 12.81
CA GLY A 202 4.28 0.25 11.48
C GLY A 202 4.77 -1.17 11.28
N ILE A 203 4.56 -1.72 10.09
CA ILE A 203 4.82 -3.12 9.76
C ILE A 203 5.34 -3.29 8.35
N THR A 204 6.26 -4.25 8.18
CA THR A 204 6.66 -4.77 6.87
C THR A 204 6.34 -6.26 6.78
N ASP A 205 6.14 -6.78 5.56
CA ASP A 205 5.85 -8.20 5.36
C ASP A 205 7.11 -9.08 5.43
N VAL A 206 8.18 -8.63 4.78
CA VAL A 206 9.42 -9.39 4.67
C VAL A 206 10.51 -8.75 5.49
N ILE A 207 11.12 -9.57 6.34
CA ILE A 207 12.34 -9.23 7.05
C ILE A 207 13.51 -9.82 6.27
N SER A 208 14.43 -8.99 5.81
CA SER A 208 15.66 -9.49 5.19
C SER A 208 16.43 -10.39 6.15
N LYS A 209 16.76 -11.62 5.69
CA LYS A 209 17.51 -12.59 6.50
C LYS A 209 18.91 -12.10 6.88
N ASN A 210 19.45 -11.16 6.14
CA ASN A 210 20.82 -10.66 6.29
C ASN A 210 20.89 -9.33 7.05
N ASN A 211 19.76 -8.75 7.45
CA ASN A 211 19.75 -7.45 8.06
C ASN A 211 18.99 -7.50 9.39
N THR A 212 19.74 -7.61 10.46
CA THR A 212 19.21 -7.59 11.84
C THR A 212 18.66 -6.21 12.23
N ASP A 213 18.91 -5.18 11.42
CA ASP A 213 18.52 -3.80 11.69
C ASP A 213 17.17 -3.40 11.05
N TYR A 214 16.67 -4.19 10.08
CA TYR A 214 15.45 -3.89 9.33
C TYR A 214 14.25 -4.66 9.84
N THR A 215 13.66 -4.14 10.87
CA THR A 215 12.38 -4.64 11.36
C THR A 215 11.59 -3.51 11.94
N VAL A 216 10.33 -3.64 11.78
CA VAL A 216 9.35 -2.73 12.32
C VAL A 216 9.73 -2.27 13.70
N PHE A 217 9.95 -0.98 13.83
CA PHE A 217 10.15 -0.37 15.12
C PHE A 217 8.78 0.03 15.66
N LEU A 218 8.33 -0.66 16.68
CA LEU A 218 7.33 -0.10 17.56
C LEU A 218 8.03 0.87 18.51
N TYR A 219 7.47 2.05 18.62
CA TYR A 219 7.87 2.97 19.66
C TYR A 219 7.85 2.26 21.03
N LYS A 220 8.94 2.33 21.72
CA LYS A 220 9.04 1.85 23.09
C LYS A 220 9.64 2.98 23.93
N PRO A 221 8.92 3.48 24.94
CA PRO A 221 9.46 4.51 25.83
C PRO A 221 10.85 4.12 26.31
N ASN A 222 11.78 5.06 26.28
CA ASN A 222 13.17 4.88 26.68
C ASN A 222 14.00 3.85 25.89
N SER A 223 13.54 3.44 24.70
CA SER A 223 14.28 2.55 23.83
C SER A 223 14.26 3.04 22.38
N LYS A 224 15.43 3.38 21.86
CA LYS A 224 15.62 3.77 20.44
C LYS A 224 15.57 2.58 19.47
N ARG A 225 15.28 1.37 19.93
CA ARG A 225 15.28 0.15 19.11
C ARG A 225 13.90 -0.41 18.82
N GLY A 226 12.85 0.05 19.50
CA GLY A 226 11.49 -0.41 19.29
C GLY A 226 11.30 -1.93 19.42
N LEU A 227 10.11 -2.41 19.18
CA LEU A 227 9.75 -3.83 19.12
C LEU A 227 9.59 -4.25 17.65
N ARG A 228 10.12 -5.43 17.32
CA ARG A 228 10.00 -6.00 15.98
C ARG A 228 8.68 -6.73 15.82
N VAL A 229 7.93 -6.40 14.78
CA VAL A 229 6.72 -7.15 14.38
C VAL A 229 6.85 -7.59 12.94
N ALA A 230 6.73 -8.89 12.70
CA ALA A 230 6.71 -9.47 11.37
C ALA A 230 5.34 -10.07 11.09
N ALA A 231 4.90 -10.00 9.86
CA ALA A 231 3.69 -10.67 9.41
C ALA A 231 3.95 -12.19 9.33
N ARG A 232 3.57 -12.93 10.38
CA ARG A 232 3.74 -14.39 10.45
C ARG A 232 2.41 -15.10 10.65
N GLY A 233 2.31 -16.31 10.06
CA GLY A 233 1.24 -17.25 10.35
C GLY A 233 1.39 -17.87 11.75
N ILE A 234 0.27 -18.11 12.43
CA ILE A 234 0.21 -18.87 13.68
C ILE A 234 -0.22 -20.29 13.32
N THR A 235 0.74 -21.17 13.07
CA THR A 235 0.42 -22.55 12.68
C THR A 235 0.45 -23.54 13.84
N ASN A 236 1.26 -23.26 14.87
CA ASN A 236 1.62 -24.24 15.89
C ASN A 236 0.86 -24.08 17.21
N VAL A 237 0.22 -22.95 17.45
CA VAL A 237 -0.43 -22.63 18.74
C VAL A 237 -1.95 -22.77 18.69
N LEU A 238 -2.56 -22.81 17.51
CA LEU A 238 -4.01 -22.92 17.42
C LEU A 238 -4.46 -24.37 17.29
N PRO A 239 -5.52 -24.79 18.02
CA PRO A 239 -6.09 -26.12 17.89
C PRO A 239 -6.61 -26.35 16.46
N LYS A 240 -6.61 -27.63 16.01
CA LYS A 240 -7.21 -28.00 14.72
C LYS A 240 -8.72 -27.74 14.76
N PRO A 241 -9.33 -27.21 13.68
CA PRO A 241 -8.77 -26.94 12.35
C PRO A 241 -8.18 -25.52 12.16
N PHE A 242 -8.20 -24.68 13.17
CA PHE A 242 -7.86 -23.25 13.08
C PHE A 242 -6.40 -22.96 12.67
N GLY A 243 -5.48 -23.87 12.96
CA GLY A 243 -4.08 -23.74 12.52
C GLY A 243 -3.91 -23.67 11.02
N LYS A 244 -4.77 -24.36 10.24
CA LYS A 244 -4.75 -24.30 8.77
C LYS A 244 -5.25 -22.96 8.24
N VAL A 245 -6.24 -22.37 8.91
CA VAL A 245 -6.80 -21.06 8.51
C VAL A 245 -5.87 -19.92 8.86
N ALA A 246 -5.02 -20.09 9.86
CA ALA A 246 -4.07 -19.09 10.30
C ALA A 246 -2.73 -19.14 9.53
N ALA A 247 -2.51 -20.12 8.66
CA ALA A 247 -1.37 -20.15 7.76
C ALA A 247 -1.48 -19.01 6.74
N ILE A 248 -0.37 -18.28 6.56
CA ILE A 248 -0.25 -17.25 5.53
C ILE A 248 0.58 -17.82 4.41
N ASP A 249 -0.02 -17.88 3.23
CA ASP A 249 0.65 -18.28 2.01
C ASP A 249 0.93 -17.02 1.18
N GLY A 250 2.22 -16.77 0.87
CA GLY A 250 2.66 -15.54 0.22
C GLY A 250 2.74 -14.34 1.17
N TYR A 251 2.53 -13.14 0.65
CA TYR A 251 2.60 -11.88 1.40
C TYR A 251 1.31 -11.63 2.19
N ALA A 252 1.43 -11.32 3.49
CA ALA A 252 0.31 -10.84 4.29
C ALA A 252 0.11 -9.33 4.11
N ILE A 253 1.21 -8.56 4.10
CA ILE A 253 1.20 -7.12 3.94
C ILE A 253 1.56 -6.78 2.49
N HIS A 254 0.60 -6.28 1.74
CA HIS A 254 0.80 -5.77 0.39
C HIS A 254 0.50 -4.26 0.29
N HIS A 255 0.25 -3.64 1.42
CA HIS A 255 0.19 -2.19 1.55
C HIS A 255 1.51 -1.51 1.18
N LYS A 256 1.42 -0.28 0.72
CA LYS A 256 2.53 0.61 0.44
C LYS A 256 2.08 2.00 0.86
N PHE A 257 2.21 2.32 2.14
CA PHE A 257 1.87 3.65 2.63
C PHE A 257 2.69 4.10 3.83
N VAL A 258 2.84 5.41 3.95
CA VAL A 258 3.39 6.09 5.12
C VAL A 258 2.48 7.26 5.47
N VAL A 259 2.04 7.32 6.71
CA VAL A 259 1.33 8.47 7.31
C VAL A 259 2.31 9.28 8.13
N VAL A 260 2.29 10.59 7.96
CA VAL A 260 3.16 11.51 8.68
C VAL A 260 2.30 12.55 9.41
N ASP A 261 2.58 12.74 10.70
CA ASP A 261 1.92 13.72 11.57
C ASP A 261 0.39 13.60 11.61
N PHE A 262 -0.13 12.39 11.79
CA PHE A 262 -1.58 12.16 11.93
C PHE A 262 -2.21 13.04 13.02
N LYS A 263 -1.54 13.22 14.16
CA LYS A 263 -1.98 14.11 15.25
C LYS A 263 -1.72 15.59 14.97
N GLY A 264 -0.88 15.87 13.96
CA GLY A 264 -0.47 17.23 13.64
C GLY A 264 -1.54 18.03 12.90
N LYS A 265 -1.22 19.31 12.65
CA LYS A 265 -2.10 20.22 11.92
C LYS A 265 -2.19 19.92 10.43
N ASN A 266 -1.12 19.37 9.86
CA ASN A 266 -0.97 19.08 8.43
C ASN A 266 -0.64 17.60 8.22
N PRO A 267 -1.56 16.68 8.50
CA PRO A 267 -1.34 15.27 8.28
C PRO A 267 -1.26 14.96 6.79
N VAL A 268 -0.48 13.93 6.43
CA VAL A 268 -0.37 13.47 5.06
C VAL A 268 -0.20 11.95 5.01
N VAL A 269 -0.76 11.32 3.99
CA VAL A 269 -0.45 9.94 3.64
C VAL A 269 0.13 9.86 2.24
N TYR A 270 1.25 9.16 2.11
CA TYR A 270 1.83 8.71 0.84
C TYR A 270 1.42 7.27 0.61
N CYS A 271 0.77 6.99 -0.53
CA CYS A 271 0.26 5.64 -0.85
C CYS A 271 0.12 5.44 -2.36
N GLY A 272 -0.39 4.29 -2.80
CA GLY A 272 -0.62 3.99 -4.21
C GLY A 272 -0.19 2.58 -4.58
N SER A 273 0.12 2.36 -5.85
CA SER A 273 0.72 1.10 -6.32
C SER A 273 2.24 1.07 -6.15
N SER A 274 2.89 2.24 -6.05
CA SER A 274 4.33 2.39 -5.80
C SER A 274 4.79 1.60 -4.57
N ASN A 275 5.86 0.83 -4.73
CA ASN A 275 6.48 0.10 -3.62
C ASN A 275 7.29 1.01 -2.66
N LEU A 276 7.27 2.33 -2.88
CA LEU A 276 8.06 3.30 -2.13
C LEU A 276 9.55 2.95 -2.13
N ALA A 277 10.05 2.45 -3.27
CA ALA A 277 11.41 2.01 -3.49
C ALA A 277 11.99 2.64 -4.75
N PHE A 278 13.16 3.25 -4.64
CA PHE A 278 13.75 4.09 -5.68
C PHE A 278 13.99 3.38 -7.03
N GLY A 279 14.44 2.12 -7.00
CA GLY A 279 14.69 1.34 -8.22
C GLY A 279 13.42 1.08 -9.04
N PRO A 280 12.34 0.55 -8.43
CA PRO A 280 11.03 0.39 -9.07
C PRO A 280 10.45 1.67 -9.65
N GLU A 281 10.59 2.82 -8.98
CA GLU A 281 10.10 4.13 -9.48
C GLU A 281 10.72 4.54 -10.81
N GLN A 282 11.86 4.01 -11.17
CA GLN A 282 12.51 4.30 -12.44
C GLN A 282 12.19 3.29 -13.55
N LYS A 283 11.46 2.21 -13.24
CA LYS A 283 11.30 1.06 -14.14
C LYS A 283 9.86 0.61 -14.31
N ASN A 284 9.08 0.62 -13.24
CA ASN A 284 7.71 0.10 -13.24
C ASN A 284 6.71 1.19 -13.63
N GLY A 285 5.63 0.79 -14.28
CA GLY A 285 4.43 1.61 -14.36
C GLY A 285 3.68 1.57 -13.02
N ASP A 286 3.76 2.66 -12.27
CA ASP A 286 3.17 2.81 -10.95
C ASP A 286 2.51 4.18 -10.79
N ASN A 287 1.72 4.34 -9.74
CA ASN A 287 1.26 5.64 -9.29
C ASN A 287 1.57 5.84 -7.80
N LEU A 288 1.89 7.06 -7.46
CA LEU A 288 2.12 7.53 -6.09
C LEU A 288 1.16 8.67 -5.79
N LEU A 289 0.46 8.57 -4.68
CA LEU A 289 -0.50 9.54 -4.18
C LEU A 289 0.06 10.20 -2.92
N GLU A 290 -0.05 11.51 -2.86
CA GLU A 290 0.14 12.31 -1.65
C GLU A 290 -1.22 12.92 -1.30
N ILE A 291 -1.79 12.60 -0.13
CA ILE A 291 -3.16 12.97 0.25
C ILE A 291 -3.15 13.65 1.61
N HIS A 292 -3.68 14.86 1.68
CA HIS A 292 -3.80 15.66 2.90
C HIS A 292 -5.21 15.63 3.52
N ASP A 293 -6.17 14.96 2.88
CA ASP A 293 -7.50 14.78 3.45
C ASP A 293 -7.45 14.00 4.76
N ARG A 294 -7.96 14.62 5.85
CA ARG A 294 -7.86 14.06 7.19
C ARG A 294 -8.60 12.74 7.35
N ASP A 295 -9.74 12.56 6.71
CA ASP A 295 -10.53 11.32 6.82
C ASP A 295 -9.80 10.16 6.15
N VAL A 296 -9.20 10.42 4.98
CA VAL A 296 -8.37 9.43 4.29
C VAL A 296 -7.12 9.10 5.12
N VAL A 297 -6.41 10.10 5.63
CA VAL A 297 -5.24 9.89 6.50
C VAL A 297 -5.62 9.08 7.74
N THR A 298 -6.80 9.36 8.34
CA THR A 298 -7.31 8.61 9.49
C THR A 298 -7.53 7.14 9.17
N ALA A 299 -8.11 6.83 8.01
CA ALA A 299 -8.33 5.45 7.59
C ALA A 299 -7.00 4.67 7.49
N PHE A 300 -5.96 5.28 6.92
CA PHE A 300 -4.62 4.67 6.84
C PHE A 300 -3.93 4.56 8.21
N ALA A 301 -4.11 5.55 9.08
CA ALA A 301 -3.58 5.51 10.45
C ALA A 301 -4.20 4.35 11.25
N ILE A 302 -5.53 4.18 11.18
CA ILE A 302 -6.24 3.06 11.80
C ILE A 302 -5.74 1.73 11.25
N GLU A 303 -5.54 1.63 9.94
CA GLU A 303 -5.05 0.40 9.31
C GLU A 303 -3.64 0.04 9.78
N ALA A 304 -2.72 1.01 9.87
CA ALA A 304 -1.38 0.75 10.39
C ALA A 304 -1.43 0.19 11.82
N LEU A 305 -2.22 0.81 12.69
CA LEU A 305 -2.36 0.37 14.09
C LEU A 305 -2.98 -1.03 14.16
N ARG A 306 -4.04 -1.28 13.41
CA ARG A 306 -4.72 -2.58 13.34
C ARG A 306 -3.78 -3.71 12.91
N LEU A 307 -2.99 -3.47 11.86
CA LEU A 307 -2.05 -4.47 11.35
C LEU A 307 -0.96 -4.77 12.36
N VAL A 308 -0.36 -3.74 12.95
CA VAL A 308 0.69 -3.94 13.96
C VAL A 308 0.15 -4.70 15.17
N ASP A 309 -1.03 -4.33 15.68
CA ASP A 309 -1.64 -5.01 16.82
C ASP A 309 -1.91 -6.48 16.53
N HIS A 310 -2.48 -6.76 15.36
CA HIS A 310 -2.78 -8.13 14.94
C HIS A 310 -1.51 -8.98 14.85
N PHE A 311 -0.49 -8.50 14.16
CA PHE A 311 0.74 -9.28 13.96
C PHE A 311 1.67 -9.25 15.18
N HIS A 312 1.64 -8.19 15.99
CA HIS A 312 2.36 -8.17 17.27
C HIS A 312 1.85 -9.29 18.17
N TRP A 313 0.54 -9.47 18.28
CA TRP A 313 -0.03 -10.58 19.04
C TRP A 313 0.38 -11.93 18.45
N ARG A 314 0.30 -12.10 17.13
CA ARG A 314 0.69 -13.33 16.43
C ARG A 314 2.19 -13.64 16.52
N ASN A 315 3.02 -12.64 16.68
CA ASN A 315 4.48 -12.80 16.73
C ASN A 315 5.01 -13.14 18.14
N ARG A 316 4.15 -13.18 19.14
CA ARG A 316 4.53 -13.70 20.44
C ARG A 316 4.85 -15.19 20.30
N GLU A 317 5.99 -15.62 20.85
CA GLU A 317 6.29 -17.05 21.05
C GLU A 317 5.45 -17.56 22.21
N LEU A 318 4.14 -17.65 22.02
CA LEU A 318 3.22 -18.18 23.01
C LEU A 318 3.24 -19.69 22.95
N THR A 319 3.43 -20.33 24.08
CA THR A 319 3.10 -21.75 24.28
C THR A 319 1.58 -21.89 24.43
N GLN A 320 1.06 -23.11 24.24
CA GLN A 320 -0.38 -23.35 24.34
C GLN A 320 -0.92 -23.02 25.75
N ASP A 321 -0.06 -23.11 26.78
CA ASP A 321 -0.39 -22.80 28.17
C ASP A 321 -0.43 -21.29 28.47
N GLU A 322 0.13 -20.46 27.58
CA GLU A 322 0.14 -18.98 27.70
C GLU A 322 -1.02 -18.30 26.98
N LEU A 323 -1.89 -19.06 26.31
CA LEU A 323 -3.16 -18.57 25.74
C LEU A 323 -4.24 -18.46 26.84
N ASN A 324 -3.89 -17.90 27.98
CA ASN A 324 -4.85 -17.65 29.05
C ASN A 324 -5.64 -16.37 28.75
N LEU A 325 -6.94 -16.46 28.88
CA LEU A 325 -7.80 -15.26 28.91
C LEU A 325 -7.53 -14.52 30.22
N ASP A 326 -7.28 -13.23 30.12
CA ASP A 326 -7.11 -12.38 31.30
C ASP A 326 -8.37 -12.43 32.16
N ASP A 327 -8.19 -12.57 33.47
CA ASP A 327 -9.28 -12.46 34.41
C ASP A 327 -9.69 -10.98 34.57
N LEU A 328 -10.81 -10.63 33.96
CA LEU A 328 -11.38 -9.27 34.03
C LEU A 328 -11.77 -8.87 35.47
N ASN A 329 -11.91 -9.83 36.38
CA ASN A 329 -12.22 -9.56 37.78
C ASN A 329 -10.99 -9.19 38.62
N ASN A 330 -9.79 -9.37 38.06
CA ASN A 330 -8.56 -8.96 38.71
C ASN A 330 -8.03 -7.65 38.11
N PRO A 331 -8.29 -6.49 38.73
CA PRO A 331 -7.84 -5.20 38.20
C PRO A 331 -6.31 -5.11 38.00
N ALA A 332 -5.51 -5.89 38.74
CA ALA A 332 -4.05 -5.83 38.65
C ALA A 332 -3.52 -6.49 37.36
N THR A 333 -4.25 -7.47 36.80
CA THR A 333 -3.85 -8.23 35.60
C THR A 333 -4.77 -7.98 34.41
N ALA A 334 -5.77 -7.11 34.54
CA ALA A 334 -6.72 -6.83 33.49
C ALA A 334 -6.03 -6.27 32.24
N TRP A 335 -6.33 -6.86 31.08
CA TRP A 335 -5.73 -6.52 29.78
C TRP A 335 -5.84 -5.04 29.41
N TYR A 336 -6.87 -4.35 29.90
CA TYR A 336 -7.11 -2.94 29.59
C TYR A 336 -6.19 -1.98 30.37
N ASN A 337 -5.49 -2.42 31.42
CA ASN A 337 -4.66 -1.54 32.25
C ASN A 337 -3.58 -0.82 31.45
N ALA A 338 -2.93 -1.50 30.51
CA ALA A 338 -1.91 -0.92 29.65
C ALA A 338 -2.41 0.31 28.87
N TRP A 339 -3.71 0.38 28.59
CA TRP A 339 -4.33 1.50 27.87
C TRP A 339 -4.42 2.79 28.70
N PHE A 340 -4.22 2.71 30.01
CA PHE A 340 -4.34 3.81 30.96
C PHE A 340 -3.05 4.11 31.73
N ILE A 341 -1.98 3.34 31.50
CA ILE A 341 -0.67 3.61 32.11
C ILE A 341 0.07 4.66 31.28
N PRO A 342 0.36 5.86 31.84
CA PRO A 342 1.07 6.90 31.09
C PRO A 342 2.41 6.40 30.53
N GLY A 343 2.65 6.64 29.24
CA GLY A 343 3.86 6.24 28.55
C GLY A 343 3.90 4.76 28.11
N ASP A 344 2.90 3.94 28.47
CA ASP A 344 2.74 2.61 27.87
C ASP A 344 2.37 2.73 26.39
N LEU A 345 2.79 1.76 25.57
CA LEU A 345 2.50 1.73 24.15
C LEU A 345 0.99 1.83 23.85
N ARG A 346 0.18 1.12 24.62
CA ARG A 346 -1.29 1.12 24.47
C ARG A 346 -1.91 2.47 24.87
N SER A 347 -1.38 3.09 25.90
CA SER A 347 -1.80 4.43 26.29
C SER A 347 -1.48 5.45 25.20
N LEU A 348 -0.31 5.38 24.60
CA LEU A 348 0.08 6.24 23.47
C LEU A 348 -0.80 6.02 22.24
N GLN A 349 -1.18 4.76 21.94
CA GLN A 349 -2.15 4.46 20.88
C GLN A 349 -3.51 5.11 21.19
N ARG A 350 -4.02 4.95 22.41
CA ARG A 350 -5.29 5.57 22.83
C ARG A 350 -5.24 7.09 22.68
N GLU A 351 -4.16 7.72 23.10
CA GLU A 351 -3.95 9.17 22.98
C GLU A 351 -3.91 9.63 21.53
N LEU A 352 -3.36 8.81 20.62
CA LEU A 352 -3.36 9.09 19.19
C LEU A 352 -4.79 9.24 18.65
N TYR A 353 -5.71 8.34 19.00
CA TYR A 353 -7.10 8.41 18.57
C TYR A 353 -7.86 9.59 19.21
N ILE A 354 -7.67 9.80 20.51
CA ILE A 354 -8.40 10.86 21.23
C ILE A 354 -8.00 12.24 20.71
N SER A 355 -6.72 12.49 20.46
CA SER A 355 -6.27 13.80 19.99
C SER A 355 -6.72 14.11 18.56
N ALA A 356 -6.85 13.09 17.71
CA ALA A 356 -7.38 13.27 16.36
C ALA A 356 -8.88 13.58 16.32
N ALA A 357 -9.64 13.11 17.32
CA ALA A 357 -11.07 13.41 17.42
C ALA A 357 -11.37 14.84 17.94
N GLN A 358 -10.37 15.55 18.48
CA GLN A 358 -10.52 16.91 19.03
C GLN A 358 -10.02 18.01 18.08
N SER A 359 -9.44 17.64 16.94
CA SER A 359 -8.90 18.53 15.90
C SER A 359 -9.83 18.62 14.70
#